data_bb98dbab306a4496aa7855f7d179506b
#
_entry.id   bb98dbab306a4496aa7855f7d179506b
#
_cell.length_a   1.000
_cell.length_b   1.000
_cell.length_c   1.000
_cell.angle_alpha   90.00
_cell.angle_beta   90.00
_cell.angle_gamma   90.00
#
_symmetry.space_group_name_H-M   'P 1'
#
loop_
_entity.id
_entity.type
_entity.pdbx_description
1 polymer ?
#
loop_
_entity_poly.entity_id
_entity_poly.type
_entity_poly.pdbx_seq_one_letter_code
_entity_poly.pdbx_strand_id
1 'polypeptide(L)'
;MWFTKLFSRNQALPSETTVKPYMSKNFPIPEKVIYVCTGSKCKKKGGKELGKFFREMIKDAGLKGQVEVVKTDCTDRCDFAPVVCMQPNNAWMPQMNESKAREAFQEHILRYFPNHR
;
A
#
# COMPACT_ATOMS: atom_id res chain seq x y z
N MET A 1 24.73 -24.97 -7.49
CA MET A 1 25.17 -25.30 -6.22
C MET A 1 25.67 -24.15 -5.46
N TRP A 2 26.74 -23.58 -5.88
CA TRP A 2 27.23 -22.45 -5.12
C TRP A 2 26.35 -21.23 -5.25
N PHE A 3 25.49 -21.20 -6.24
CA PHE A 3 24.46 -20.15 -6.30
C PHE A 3 23.53 -20.21 -5.12
N THR A 4 23.17 -21.38 -4.75
CA THR A 4 22.28 -21.57 -3.65
C THR A 4 22.85 -21.00 -2.37
N LYS A 5 24.11 -21.17 -2.19
CA LYS A 5 24.75 -20.64 -1.02
C LYS A 5 24.70 -19.15 -0.97
N LEU A 6 24.90 -18.52 -2.10
CA LEU A 6 24.85 -17.07 -2.15
C LEU A 6 23.49 -16.55 -1.76
N PHE A 7 22.48 -17.17 -2.24
CA PHE A 7 21.15 -16.72 -1.89
C PHE A 7 20.87 -16.89 -0.43
N SER A 8 21.26 -17.99 0.10
CA SER A 8 21.04 -18.22 1.51
C SER A 8 21.70 -17.15 2.34
N ARG A 9 22.87 -16.80 1.97
CA ARG A 9 23.60 -15.80 2.71
C ARG A 9 22.90 -14.46 2.64
N ASN A 10 22.41 -14.12 1.48
CA ASN A 10 21.72 -12.86 1.33
C ASN A 10 20.48 -12.78 2.18
N GLN A 11 19.83 -13.87 2.30
CA GLN A 11 18.61 -13.85 3.09
C GLN A 11 18.90 -13.73 4.56
N ALA A 12 19.94 -14.33 5.00
CA ALA A 12 20.24 -14.28 6.40
C ALA A 12 20.69 -12.93 6.84
N LEU A 13 21.42 -12.26 5.99
CA LEU A 13 22.02 -11.04 6.40
C LEU A 13 21.09 -9.92 6.71
N PRO A 14 20.27 -9.56 5.77
CA PRO A 14 19.62 -8.26 5.87
C PRO A 14 18.57 -8.20 6.89
N SER A 15 18.13 -9.29 7.26
CA SER A 15 16.90 -9.19 7.83
C SER A 15 16.87 -8.44 9.08
N GLU A 16 17.48 -8.88 9.99
CA GLU A 16 17.04 -8.41 11.25
C GLU A 16 17.82 -7.31 11.80
N THR A 17 19.06 -7.40 11.63
CA THR A 17 19.92 -6.54 12.39
C THR A 17 19.92 -5.12 11.93
N THR A 18 19.75 -4.92 10.64
CA THR A 18 19.87 -3.59 10.11
C THR A 18 18.67 -2.72 10.39
N VAL A 19 17.54 -3.35 10.57
CA VAL A 19 16.32 -2.58 10.71
C VAL A 19 16.13 -2.03 12.11
N LYS A 20 16.53 -2.79 13.06
CA LYS A 20 16.31 -2.43 14.44
C LYS A 20 16.76 -1.06 14.85
N PRO A 21 17.95 -0.62 14.49
CA PRO A 21 18.38 0.70 14.93
C PRO A 21 17.49 1.83 14.47
N TYR A 22 16.79 1.62 13.41
CA TYR A 22 15.93 2.67 12.88
C TYR A 22 14.53 2.59 13.40
N MET A 23 14.20 1.55 14.12
CA MET A 23 12.82 1.37 14.56
C MET A 23 12.67 1.86 15.96
N SER A 24 12.28 3.09 16.08
CA SER A 24 11.96 3.66 17.35
C SER A 24 10.68 3.05 17.88
N LYS A 25 10.56 2.97 19.19
CA LYS A 25 9.33 2.48 19.78
C LYS A 25 8.12 3.24 19.32
N ASN A 26 8.30 4.54 19.13
CA ASN A 26 7.18 5.40 18.85
C ASN A 26 7.02 5.69 17.37
N PHE A 27 7.78 5.04 16.55
CA PHE A 27 7.68 5.26 15.13
C PHE A 27 6.59 4.34 14.56
N PRO A 28 5.45 4.92 14.16
CA PRO A 28 4.36 4.10 13.67
C PRO A 28 4.65 3.57 12.28
N ILE A 29 4.58 2.28 12.13
CA ILE A 29 4.80 1.64 10.83
C ILE A 29 3.53 0.91 10.45
N PRO A 30 2.88 1.29 9.36
CA PRO A 30 1.67 0.60 8.94
C PRO A 30 2.01 -0.78 8.39
N GLU A 31 1.08 -1.69 8.53
CA GLU A 31 1.26 -3.03 7.98
C GLU A 31 0.97 -3.05 6.49
N LYS A 32 0.11 -2.18 6.05
CA LYS A 32 -0.22 -2.06 4.63
C LYS A 32 -0.33 -0.61 4.24
N VAL A 33 0.04 -0.33 3.01
CA VAL A 33 -0.01 1.05 2.51
C VAL A 33 -0.72 1.05 1.17
N ILE A 34 -1.61 2.01 1.02
CA ILE A 34 -2.33 2.22 -0.24
C ILE A 34 -1.78 3.49 -0.86
N TYR A 35 -1.10 3.35 -1.98
CA TYR A 35 -0.56 4.48 -2.71
C TYR A 35 -1.55 4.92 -3.78
N VAL A 36 -1.93 6.17 -3.74
CA VAL A 36 -2.87 6.74 -4.69
C VAL A 36 -2.15 7.80 -5.50
N CYS A 37 -2.09 7.61 -6.79
CA CYS A 37 -1.42 8.57 -7.65
C CYS A 37 -2.24 9.86 -7.75
N THR A 38 -1.58 10.99 -7.52
CA THR A 38 -2.23 12.28 -7.65
C THR A 38 -1.49 13.18 -8.63
N GLY A 39 -0.81 12.59 -9.60
CA GLY A 39 -0.28 13.35 -10.71
C GLY A 39 -1.43 13.98 -11.49
N SER A 40 -1.11 14.89 -12.40
CA SER A 40 -2.10 15.70 -13.07
C SER A 40 -3.30 14.92 -13.61
N LYS A 41 -3.05 13.90 -14.37
CA LYS A 41 -4.15 13.14 -14.97
C LYS A 41 -4.92 12.33 -13.95
N CYS A 42 -4.22 11.69 -13.03
CA CYS A 42 -4.89 10.91 -12.00
C CYS A 42 -5.74 11.80 -11.12
N LYS A 43 -5.22 12.96 -10.79
CA LYS A 43 -5.97 13.92 -9.98
C LYS A 43 -7.25 14.34 -10.68
N LYS A 44 -7.17 14.62 -11.98
CA LYS A 44 -8.35 15.02 -12.75
C LYS A 44 -9.37 13.93 -12.81
N LYS A 45 -8.94 12.68 -12.78
CA LYS A 45 -9.85 11.56 -12.88
C LYS A 45 -10.27 11.01 -11.53
N GLY A 46 -10.06 11.76 -10.48
CA GLY A 46 -10.59 11.39 -9.17
C GLY A 46 -9.60 10.79 -8.20
N GLY A 47 -8.30 10.92 -8.47
CA GLY A 47 -7.30 10.35 -7.58
C GLY A 47 -7.38 10.88 -6.17
N LYS A 48 -7.61 12.17 -6.03
CA LYS A 48 -7.70 12.78 -4.71
C LYS A 48 -8.90 12.24 -3.95
N GLU A 49 -10.02 12.13 -4.63
CA GLU A 49 -11.24 11.62 -4.03
C GLU A 49 -11.09 10.15 -3.64
N LEU A 50 -10.37 9.39 -4.44
CA LEU A 50 -10.10 8.00 -4.10
C LEU A 50 -9.30 7.90 -2.82
N GLY A 51 -8.34 8.78 -2.64
CA GLY A 51 -7.57 8.80 -1.41
C GLY A 51 -8.45 9.02 -0.19
N LYS A 52 -9.38 9.95 -0.30
CA LYS A 52 -10.33 10.18 0.78
C LYS A 52 -11.20 8.96 1.02
N PHE A 53 -11.65 8.36 -0.05
CA PHE A 53 -12.51 7.19 0.03
C PHE A 53 -11.83 6.05 0.76
N PHE A 54 -10.57 5.80 0.43
CA PHE A 54 -9.81 4.78 1.12
C PHE A 54 -9.60 5.11 2.60
N ARG A 55 -9.35 6.36 2.90
CA ARG A 55 -9.19 6.76 4.30
C ARG A 55 -10.44 6.52 5.10
N GLU A 56 -11.59 6.79 4.51
CA GLU A 56 -12.86 6.55 5.19
C GLU A 56 -13.09 5.07 5.42
N MET A 57 -12.76 4.24 4.44
CA MET A 57 -12.90 2.80 4.61
C MET A 57 -11.99 2.28 5.72
N ILE A 58 -10.78 2.81 5.79
CA ILE A 58 -9.85 2.43 6.84
C ILE A 58 -10.41 2.81 8.21
N LYS A 59 -10.94 4.00 8.31
CA LYS A 59 -11.51 4.48 9.56
C LYS A 59 -12.69 3.61 9.97
N ASP A 60 -13.58 3.34 9.03
CA ASP A 60 -14.78 2.54 9.32
C ASP A 60 -14.44 1.12 9.74
N ALA A 61 -13.36 0.59 9.19
CA ALA A 61 -12.93 -0.77 9.55
C ALA A 61 -12.11 -0.81 10.83
N GLY A 62 -11.79 0.35 11.41
CA GLY A 62 -11.02 0.38 12.62
C GLY A 62 -9.55 0.06 12.42
N LEU A 63 -9.05 0.32 11.23
CA LEU A 63 -7.67 -0.03 10.88
C LEU A 63 -6.73 1.15 10.82
N LYS A 64 -7.14 2.27 11.40
CA LYS A 64 -6.29 3.45 11.41
C LYS A 64 -4.97 3.14 12.12
N GLY A 65 -3.88 3.50 11.49
CA GLY A 65 -2.56 3.19 12.03
C GLY A 65 -1.99 1.88 11.52
N GLN A 66 -2.84 0.96 11.12
CA GLN A 66 -2.39 -0.31 10.54
C GLN A 66 -2.38 -0.26 9.03
N VAL A 67 -3.23 0.57 8.46
CA VAL A 67 -3.27 0.77 7.02
C VAL A 67 -3.24 2.27 6.78
N GLU A 68 -2.41 2.70 5.87
CA GLU A 68 -2.30 4.12 5.57
C GLU A 68 -2.42 4.39 4.09
N VAL A 69 -2.88 5.58 3.77
CA VAL A 69 -2.97 6.05 2.39
C VAL A 69 -1.88 7.09 2.16
N VAL A 70 -1.10 6.88 1.13
CA VAL A 70 -0.06 7.82 0.75
C VAL A 70 -0.34 8.30 -0.67
N LYS A 71 -0.39 9.62 -0.83
CA LYS A 71 -0.55 10.20 -2.16
C LYS A 71 0.81 10.30 -2.81
N THR A 72 0.88 9.93 -4.08
CA THR A 72 2.14 9.99 -4.80
C THR A 72 2.05 11.00 -5.92
N ASP A 73 3.20 11.40 -6.41
CA ASP A 73 3.27 12.15 -7.65
C ASP A 73 3.00 11.21 -8.82
N CYS A 74 3.15 11.71 -10.02
CA CYS A 74 2.89 10.92 -11.20
C CYS A 74 3.73 9.64 -11.23
N THR A 75 3.07 8.52 -11.48
CA THR A 75 3.74 7.22 -11.54
C THR A 75 4.04 6.81 -12.98
N ASP A 76 3.94 7.75 -13.92
CA ASP A 76 4.20 7.50 -15.34
C ASP A 76 3.22 6.50 -15.95
N ARG A 77 2.04 6.39 -15.36
CA ARG A 77 1.01 5.51 -15.88
C ARG A 77 -0.26 6.29 -16.18
N CYS A 78 -0.08 7.45 -16.78
CA CYS A 78 -1.18 8.39 -17.01
C CYS A 78 -2.29 7.80 -17.87
N ASP A 79 -1.93 6.92 -18.79
CA ASP A 79 -2.94 6.32 -19.65
C ASP A 79 -3.86 5.37 -18.90
N PHE A 80 -3.49 5.02 -17.69
CA PHE A 80 -4.26 4.09 -16.88
C PHE A 80 -4.87 4.74 -15.66
N ALA A 81 -4.92 6.06 -15.67
CA ALA A 81 -5.43 6.82 -14.52
C ALA A 81 -6.90 6.52 -14.24
N PRO A 82 -7.34 6.56 -12.98
CA PRO A 82 -6.52 6.73 -11.80
C PRO A 82 -5.83 5.44 -11.38
N VAL A 83 -4.60 5.55 -10.91
CA VAL A 83 -3.80 4.38 -10.55
C VAL A 83 -3.66 4.27 -9.04
N VAL A 84 -3.84 3.07 -8.53
CA VAL A 84 -3.67 2.77 -7.11
C VAL A 84 -2.74 1.58 -6.99
N CYS A 85 -1.87 1.62 -5.99
CA CYS A 85 -0.97 0.52 -5.71
C CYS A 85 -1.03 0.17 -4.25
N MET A 86 -1.17 -1.09 -3.93
CA MET A 86 -1.22 -1.54 -2.54
C MET A 86 0.01 -2.37 -2.22
N GLN A 87 0.64 -2.04 -1.11
CA GLN A 87 1.83 -2.72 -0.65
C GLN A 87 1.56 -3.37 0.70
N PRO A 88 2.23 -4.42 1.07
CA PRO A 88 3.42 -4.98 0.41
C PRO A 88 3.15 -5.94 -0.73
N ASN A 89 1.90 -6.17 -1.05
CA ASN A 89 1.56 -7.12 -2.11
C ASN A 89 1.98 -6.69 -3.49
N ASN A 90 2.31 -5.42 -3.65
CA ASN A 90 2.66 -4.86 -4.95
C ASN A 90 1.53 -5.03 -5.95
N ALA A 91 0.31 -4.73 -5.50
CA ALA A 91 -0.87 -4.84 -6.33
C ALA A 91 -1.16 -3.52 -7.02
N TRP A 92 -0.97 -3.47 -8.32
CA TRP A 92 -1.19 -2.26 -9.10
C TRP A 92 -2.51 -2.36 -9.83
N MET A 93 -3.34 -1.34 -9.67
CA MET A 93 -4.70 -1.37 -10.19
C MET A 93 -4.99 -0.10 -11.00
N PRO A 94 -5.23 -0.28 -12.29
CA PRO A 94 -5.49 0.89 -13.15
C PRO A 94 -6.97 1.24 -13.16
N GLN A 95 -7.25 2.42 -13.65
CA GLN A 95 -8.60 2.89 -13.90
C GLN A 95 -9.53 2.64 -12.72
N MET A 96 -9.07 3.02 -11.57
CA MET A 96 -9.78 2.78 -10.32
C MET A 96 -11.01 3.66 -10.21
N ASN A 97 -12.04 3.13 -9.58
CA ASN A 97 -13.22 3.90 -9.20
C ASN A 97 -13.69 3.39 -7.84
N GLU A 98 -14.77 3.95 -7.32
CA GLU A 98 -15.22 3.59 -5.98
C GLU A 98 -15.60 2.12 -5.86
N SER A 99 -16.26 1.61 -6.87
CA SER A 99 -16.67 0.21 -6.84
C SER A 99 -15.47 -0.72 -6.80
N LYS A 100 -14.50 -0.46 -7.67
CA LYS A 100 -13.27 -1.25 -7.68
C LYS A 100 -12.49 -1.05 -6.41
N ALA A 101 -12.53 0.15 -5.85
CA ALA A 101 -11.82 0.44 -4.62
C ALA A 101 -12.36 -0.39 -3.47
N ARG A 102 -13.67 -0.56 -3.40
CA ARG A 102 -14.26 -1.40 -2.37
C ARG A 102 -13.81 -2.84 -2.51
N GLU A 103 -13.84 -3.36 -3.73
CA GLU A 103 -13.41 -4.72 -3.98
C GLU A 103 -11.95 -4.90 -3.62
N ALA A 104 -11.12 -3.95 -4.05
CA ALA A 104 -9.69 -4.04 -3.78
C ALA A 104 -9.41 -3.96 -2.29
N PHE A 105 -10.14 -3.14 -1.59
CA PHE A 105 -9.96 -3.00 -0.16
C PHE A 105 -10.30 -4.31 0.55
N GLN A 106 -11.38 -4.94 0.18
CA GLN A 106 -11.73 -6.23 0.74
C GLN A 106 -10.69 -7.29 0.44
N GLU A 107 -10.28 -7.34 -0.81
CA GLU A 107 -9.38 -8.38 -1.26
C GLU A 107 -7.98 -8.26 -0.69
N HIS A 108 -7.46 -7.04 -0.66
CA HIS A 108 -6.06 -6.82 -0.32
C HIS A 108 -5.85 -6.30 1.08
N ILE A 109 -6.87 -5.82 1.72
CA ILE A 109 -6.74 -5.24 3.05
C ILE A 109 -7.53 -6.04 4.08
N LEU A 110 -8.84 -6.05 3.98
CA LEU A 110 -9.68 -6.65 5.02
C LEU A 110 -9.39 -8.12 5.23
N ARG A 111 -9.02 -8.78 4.18
CA ARG A 111 -8.72 -10.18 4.24
C ARG A 111 -7.58 -10.50 5.19
N TYR A 112 -6.68 -9.56 5.37
CA TYR A 112 -5.52 -9.73 6.23
C TYR A 112 -5.72 -9.21 7.64
N PHE A 113 -6.90 -8.72 7.93
CA PHE A 113 -7.23 -8.19 9.25
C PHE A 113 -8.56 -8.77 9.70
N PRO A 114 -8.57 -10.04 10.08
CA PRO A 114 -9.86 -10.71 10.38
C PRO A 114 -10.59 -10.09 11.56
N ASN A 115 -9.90 -9.36 12.39
CA ASN A 115 -10.53 -8.74 13.55
C ASN A 115 -10.93 -7.29 13.33
N HIS A 116 -10.99 -6.86 12.09
CA HIS A 116 -11.43 -5.51 11.79
C HIS A 116 -12.91 -5.35 12.14
N ARG A 117 -13.31 -4.10 12.30
CA ARG A 117 -14.70 -3.80 12.65
C ARG A 117 -15.69 -4.18 11.59
#